data_445a94f36e44ef5b60a896dd39ac7bd5
#
_entry.id   445a94f36e44ef5b60a896dd39ac7bd5
#
_cell.length_a   1.000
_cell.length_b   1.000
_cell.length_c   1.000
_cell.angle_alpha   90.00
_cell.angle_beta   90.00
_cell.angle_gamma   90.00
#
_symmetry.space_group_name_H-M   'P 1'
#
loop_
_entity.id
_entity.type
_entity.pdbx_description
1 polymer ?
#
loop_
_entity_poly.entity_id
_entity_poly.type
_entity_poly.pdbx_seq_one_letter_code
_entity_poly.pdbx_strand_id
1 'polypeptide(L)'
;MKKIITISALLLTAFAPQAMAQEQTQPTQQTARPAFDNELLPWETPRDTTCHEVLLETTMGNIRVALYNDTPHHRDNFLKLVNSGYYNGCIFQRVIKNFMIQGGDYSCRKVTPGKVEKFDVNYTVPAEIIYPKYYHKRGQLCAAREGDDENPTKASASTDFYITWGRNFSPRQMEYYVEKEKREGAKSYALPSEQLQQGYIKHGGVPHLDNGY
;
A
#
# COMPACT_ATOMS: atom_id res chain seq x y z
N MET A 1 -20.06 5.32 6.45
CA MET A 1 -19.99 4.11 7.31
C MET A 1 -18.54 3.65 7.34
N LYS A 2 -17.98 3.46 8.54
CA LYS A 2 -16.60 2.96 8.71
C LYS A 2 -16.59 1.46 8.50
N LYS A 3 -15.72 0.95 7.63
CA LYS A 3 -15.55 -0.49 7.36
C LYS A 3 -14.22 -0.96 7.95
N ILE A 4 -14.18 -2.15 8.51
CA ILE A 4 -13.05 -2.68 9.28
C ILE A 4 -12.47 -3.90 8.57
N ILE A 5 -11.14 -3.94 8.43
CA ILE A 5 -10.37 -5.10 7.94
C ILE A 5 -9.38 -5.50 9.03
N THR A 6 -9.31 -6.78 9.35
CA THR A 6 -8.31 -7.31 10.29
C THR A 6 -7.22 -8.05 9.51
N ILE A 7 -6.00 -7.51 9.49
CA ILE A 7 -4.82 -8.11 8.85
C ILE A 7 -3.78 -8.46 9.91
N SER A 8 -3.31 -9.72 9.91
CA SER A 8 -2.30 -10.21 10.87
C SER A 8 -0.89 -10.17 10.28
N ALA A 9 0.06 -9.59 11.01
CA ALA A 9 1.48 -9.68 10.66
C ALA A 9 2.14 -10.80 11.49
N LEU A 10 2.86 -11.71 10.83
CA LEU A 10 3.55 -12.83 11.49
C LEU A 10 5.05 -12.53 11.59
N LEU A 11 5.57 -12.49 12.83
CA LEU A 11 7.01 -12.61 13.09
C LEU A 11 7.32 -14.07 13.44
N LEU A 12 8.21 -14.72 12.69
CA LEU A 12 8.81 -15.98 13.07
C LEU A 12 9.91 -15.71 14.08
N THR A 13 9.74 -16.18 15.32
CA THR A 13 10.83 -16.29 16.29
C THR A 13 11.10 -17.76 16.60
N ALA A 14 12.35 -18.16 16.43
CA ALA A 14 12.84 -19.48 16.79
C ALA A 14 12.78 -19.68 18.31
N PHE A 15 12.25 -20.82 18.75
CA PHE A 15 12.18 -21.22 20.15
C PHE A 15 13.51 -21.82 20.62
N ALA A 16 14.03 -21.30 21.74
CA ALA A 16 14.92 -22.02 22.64
C ALA A 16 14.29 -21.97 24.04
N PRO A 17 14.29 -23.09 24.81
CA PRO A 17 13.66 -23.12 26.12
C PRO A 17 14.63 -22.60 27.18
N GLN A 18 14.25 -21.58 27.92
CA GLN A 18 14.90 -21.22 29.19
C GLN A 18 13.91 -20.74 30.24
N ALA A 19 14.28 -21.06 31.47
CA ALA A 19 13.58 -21.06 32.71
C ALA A 19 12.86 -19.78 33.12
N MET A 20 11.81 -19.96 33.92
CA MET A 20 11.00 -18.96 34.59
C MET A 20 11.83 -17.97 35.44
N ALA A 21 11.75 -16.68 35.10
CA ALA A 21 11.91 -15.58 36.03
C ALA A 21 10.71 -14.64 35.82
N GLN A 22 9.97 -14.40 36.90
CA GLN A 22 8.90 -13.39 36.90
C GLN A 22 9.54 -12.02 36.79
N GLU A 23 9.44 -11.40 35.62
CA GLU A 23 9.86 -10.03 35.39
C GLU A 23 8.61 -9.14 35.29
N GLN A 24 8.53 -8.22 36.24
CA GLN A 24 7.51 -7.17 36.29
C GLN A 24 7.61 -6.32 35.00
N THR A 25 6.64 -6.45 34.11
CA THR A 25 6.51 -5.60 32.95
C THR A 25 6.17 -4.19 33.35
N GLN A 26 7.16 -3.31 33.36
CA GLN A 26 6.93 -1.86 33.28
C GLN A 26 6.28 -1.55 31.91
N PRO A 27 5.26 -0.67 31.85
CA PRO A 27 4.70 -0.25 30.59
C PRO A 27 5.79 0.49 29.79
N THR A 28 6.23 -0.11 28.70
CA THR A 28 7.13 0.52 27.73
C THR A 28 6.46 1.80 27.24
N GLN A 29 7.03 2.96 27.57
CA GLN A 29 6.63 4.22 26.95
C GLN A 29 6.76 4.06 25.44
N GLN A 30 5.62 3.96 24.78
CA GLN A 30 5.53 4.03 23.34
C GLN A 30 6.02 5.41 22.93
N THR A 31 7.28 5.50 22.49
CA THR A 31 7.81 6.73 21.90
C THR A 31 6.87 7.10 20.74
N ALA A 32 6.19 8.23 20.88
CA ALA A 32 5.30 8.75 19.85
C ALA A 32 6.05 8.75 18.52
N ARG A 33 5.58 7.95 17.56
CA ARG A 33 6.10 8.00 16.17
C ARG A 33 5.94 9.43 15.69
N PRO A 34 6.96 10.01 15.02
CA PRO A 34 6.80 11.34 14.45
C PRO A 34 5.53 11.35 13.60
N ALA A 35 4.67 12.32 13.84
CA ALA A 35 3.50 12.53 13.02
C ALA A 35 3.98 12.70 11.57
N PHE A 36 3.43 11.93 10.62
CA PHE A 36 3.70 12.17 9.22
C PHE A 36 3.23 13.59 8.91
N ASP A 37 4.09 14.35 8.26
CA ASP A 37 3.71 15.64 7.70
C ASP A 37 2.73 15.37 6.54
N ASN A 38 1.44 15.48 6.85
CA ASN A 38 0.34 15.30 5.89
C ASN A 38 -0.04 16.62 5.22
N GLU A 39 0.74 17.68 5.43
CA GLU A 39 0.50 18.95 4.79
C GLU A 39 0.66 18.82 3.28
N LEU A 40 -0.40 19.15 2.56
CA LEU A 40 -0.42 19.10 1.10
C LEU A 40 0.47 20.20 0.50
N LEU A 41 1.11 19.89 -0.60
CA LEU A 41 1.72 20.93 -1.43
C LEU A 41 0.62 21.75 -2.12
N PRO A 42 0.87 23.02 -2.49
CA PRO A 42 -0.16 23.92 -3.03
C PRO A 42 -0.90 23.40 -4.28
N TRP A 43 -0.28 22.48 -5.01
CA TRP A 43 -0.83 21.87 -6.22
C TRP A 43 -1.47 20.49 -5.98
N GLU A 44 -1.30 19.92 -4.79
CA GLU A 44 -1.92 18.64 -4.46
C GLU A 44 -3.42 18.83 -4.20
N THR A 45 -4.21 17.93 -4.76
CA THR A 45 -5.66 17.95 -4.55
C THR A 45 -5.99 17.70 -3.09
N PRO A 46 -6.76 18.56 -2.43
CA PRO A 46 -7.25 18.29 -1.09
C PRO A 46 -8.03 16.97 -1.04
N ARG A 47 -8.00 16.36 0.13
CA ARG A 47 -8.77 15.13 0.36
C ARG A 47 -10.24 15.38 0.07
N ASP A 48 -10.82 14.55 -0.80
CA ASP A 48 -12.26 14.50 -1.00
C ASP A 48 -12.95 13.96 0.28
N THR A 49 -13.74 14.80 0.94
CA THR A 49 -14.44 14.45 2.16
C THR A 49 -15.61 13.49 1.93
N THR A 50 -16.01 13.27 0.67
CA THR A 50 -17.05 12.31 0.28
C THR A 50 -16.50 10.91 0.00
N CYS A 51 -15.18 10.72 0.03
CA CYS A 51 -14.55 9.44 -0.23
C CYS A 51 -14.93 8.38 0.82
N HIS A 52 -14.91 7.11 0.41
CA HIS A 52 -15.09 5.99 1.32
C HIS A 52 -13.82 5.77 2.14
N GLU A 53 -13.97 5.60 3.46
CA GLU A 53 -12.88 5.26 4.35
C GLU A 53 -12.93 3.79 4.75
N VAL A 54 -11.76 3.15 4.77
CA VAL A 54 -11.57 1.79 5.27
C VAL A 54 -10.52 1.81 6.38
N LEU A 55 -10.79 1.11 7.47
CA LEU A 55 -9.87 0.88 8.56
C LEU A 55 -9.30 -0.53 8.47
N LEU A 56 -7.98 -0.64 8.29
CA LEU A 56 -7.25 -1.90 8.37
C LEU A 56 -6.77 -2.06 9.81
N GLU A 57 -7.38 -2.97 10.56
CA GLU A 57 -6.92 -3.32 11.91
C GLU A 57 -5.84 -4.38 11.80
N THR A 58 -4.63 -4.06 12.26
CA THR A 58 -3.50 -4.98 12.20
C THR A 58 -2.90 -5.23 13.57
N THR A 59 -2.15 -6.31 13.71
CA THR A 59 -1.41 -6.61 14.96
C THR A 59 -0.35 -5.57 15.29
N MET A 60 0.02 -4.71 14.34
CA MET A 60 1.02 -3.65 14.49
C MET A 60 0.42 -2.25 14.61
N GLY A 61 -0.91 -2.15 14.68
CA GLY A 61 -1.65 -0.90 14.74
C GLY A 61 -2.57 -0.71 13.53
N ASN A 62 -3.40 0.30 13.60
CA ASN A 62 -4.43 0.56 12.62
C ASN A 62 -3.93 1.46 11.48
N ILE A 63 -4.34 1.12 10.25
CA ILE A 63 -4.08 1.93 9.05
C ILE A 63 -5.43 2.39 8.51
N ARG A 64 -5.61 3.70 8.39
CA ARG A 64 -6.80 4.28 7.78
C ARG A 64 -6.48 4.69 6.35
N VAL A 65 -7.26 4.22 5.40
CA VAL A 65 -7.15 4.57 3.99
C VAL A 65 -8.43 5.21 3.49
N ALA A 66 -8.30 6.15 2.55
CA ALA A 66 -9.39 6.78 1.85
C ALA A 66 -9.35 6.35 0.38
N LEU A 67 -10.46 5.87 -0.15
CA LEU A 67 -10.57 5.38 -1.52
C LEU A 67 -11.03 6.52 -2.43
N TYR A 68 -10.30 6.75 -3.50
CA TYR A 68 -10.64 7.80 -4.46
C TYR A 68 -11.95 7.51 -5.20
N ASN A 69 -12.76 8.56 -5.40
CA ASN A 69 -13.99 8.45 -6.19
C ASN A 69 -13.72 8.39 -7.69
N ASP A 70 -12.58 8.89 -8.14
CA ASP A 70 -12.16 8.90 -9.55
C ASP A 70 -11.73 7.52 -10.09
N THR A 71 -11.52 6.55 -9.20
CA THR A 71 -11.19 5.17 -9.55
C THR A 71 -12.33 4.23 -9.11
N PRO A 72 -13.53 4.36 -9.70
CA PRO A 72 -14.73 3.69 -9.21
C PRO A 72 -14.64 2.16 -9.27
N HIS A 73 -14.04 1.58 -10.31
CA HIS A 73 -13.91 0.13 -10.42
C HIS A 73 -13.05 -0.44 -9.30
N HIS A 74 -11.89 0.16 -9.02
CA HIS A 74 -11.01 -0.26 -7.94
C HIS A 74 -11.64 0.00 -6.57
N ARG A 75 -12.23 1.18 -6.36
CA ARG A 75 -12.95 1.51 -5.13
C ARG A 75 -14.05 0.50 -4.82
N ASP A 76 -14.92 0.25 -5.77
CA ASP A 76 -16.10 -0.59 -5.56
C ASP A 76 -15.72 -2.07 -5.40
N ASN A 77 -14.70 -2.53 -6.15
CA ASN A 77 -14.13 -3.85 -5.98
C ASN A 77 -13.52 -4.03 -4.57
N PHE A 78 -12.70 -3.09 -4.13
CA PHE A 78 -12.10 -3.15 -2.79
C PHE A 78 -13.16 -3.16 -1.70
N LEU A 79 -14.20 -2.30 -1.81
CA LEU A 79 -15.33 -2.27 -0.88
C LEU A 79 -16.15 -3.56 -0.90
N LYS A 80 -16.36 -4.18 -2.07
CA LYS A 80 -17.01 -5.49 -2.19
C LYS A 80 -16.27 -6.54 -1.37
N LEU A 81 -14.95 -6.62 -1.52
CA LEU A 81 -14.10 -7.59 -0.80
C LEU A 81 -14.04 -7.30 0.71
N VAL A 82 -13.97 -6.04 1.10
CA VAL A 82 -14.05 -5.62 2.51
C VAL A 82 -15.38 -6.03 3.13
N ASN A 83 -16.48 -5.77 2.42
CA ASN A 83 -17.83 -6.07 2.91
C ASN A 83 -18.11 -7.57 3.01
N SER A 84 -17.51 -8.38 2.14
CA SER A 84 -17.62 -9.84 2.19
C SER A 84 -16.75 -10.47 3.28
N GLY A 85 -15.87 -9.69 3.94
CA GLY A 85 -14.93 -10.22 4.92
C GLY A 85 -13.71 -10.93 4.29
N TYR A 86 -13.52 -10.80 2.97
CA TYR A 86 -12.41 -11.45 2.26
C TYR A 86 -11.06 -11.22 2.92
N TYR A 87 -10.77 -9.99 3.31
CA TYR A 87 -9.46 -9.62 3.88
C TYR A 87 -9.29 -9.97 5.36
N ASN A 88 -10.34 -10.46 6.04
CA ASN A 88 -10.22 -10.81 7.45
C ASN A 88 -9.26 -11.98 7.65
N GLY A 89 -8.24 -11.78 8.49
CA GLY A 89 -7.20 -12.77 8.77
C GLY A 89 -6.12 -12.88 7.68
N CYS A 90 -6.19 -12.12 6.59
CA CYS A 90 -5.09 -12.01 5.63
C CYS A 90 -3.85 -11.42 6.29
N ILE A 91 -2.69 -11.65 5.68
CA ILE A 91 -1.41 -11.09 6.10
C ILE A 91 -0.85 -10.18 5.01
N PHE A 92 0.11 -9.34 5.36
CA PHE A 92 0.98 -8.74 4.36
C PHE A 92 2.02 -9.79 3.95
N GLN A 93 1.76 -10.50 2.86
CA GLN A 93 2.58 -11.62 2.40
C GLN A 93 3.92 -11.18 1.80
N ARG A 94 4.03 -9.92 1.38
CA ARG A 94 5.27 -9.38 0.79
C ARG A 94 5.58 -8.03 1.40
N VAL A 95 6.77 -7.91 2.00
CA VAL A 95 7.24 -6.67 2.63
C VAL A 95 8.64 -6.38 2.10
N ILE A 96 8.79 -5.27 1.37
CA ILE A 96 10.09 -4.87 0.79
C ILE A 96 10.48 -3.50 1.33
N LYS A 97 11.65 -3.45 1.97
CA LYS A 97 12.22 -2.21 2.50
C LYS A 97 12.38 -1.17 1.39
N ASN A 98 12.02 0.08 1.69
CA ASN A 98 12.07 1.20 0.76
C ASN A 98 11.20 1.03 -0.49
N PHE A 99 10.21 0.17 -0.44
CA PHE A 99 9.30 -0.07 -1.54
C PHE A 99 7.84 -0.09 -1.06
N MET A 100 7.33 -1.22 -0.56
CA MET A 100 5.92 -1.36 -0.21
C MET A 100 5.67 -2.53 0.76
N ILE A 101 4.47 -2.58 1.28
CA ILE A 101 3.86 -3.77 1.90
C ILE A 101 2.68 -4.21 1.04
N GLN A 102 2.59 -5.49 0.69
CA GLN A 102 1.55 -6.05 -0.16
C GLN A 102 0.75 -7.09 0.62
N GLY A 103 -0.55 -7.04 0.46
CA GLY A 103 -1.55 -7.95 1.02
C GLY A 103 -2.60 -8.31 -0.02
N GLY A 104 -3.54 -9.16 0.37
CA GLY A 104 -4.68 -9.53 -0.47
C GLY A 104 -4.68 -10.98 -0.94
N ASP A 105 -3.55 -11.69 -0.86
CA ASP A 105 -3.50 -13.10 -1.19
C ASP A 105 -4.22 -13.94 -0.10
N TYR A 106 -5.38 -14.49 -0.49
CA TYR A 106 -6.19 -15.31 0.39
C TYR A 106 -5.51 -16.63 0.80
N SER A 107 -4.63 -17.17 -0.04
CA SER A 107 -3.90 -18.40 0.25
C SER A 107 -2.96 -18.25 1.46
N CYS A 108 -2.53 -17.03 1.71
CA CYS A 108 -1.70 -16.66 2.86
C CYS A 108 -2.48 -16.40 4.15
N ARG A 109 -3.82 -16.53 4.13
CA ARG A 109 -4.67 -16.28 5.29
C ARG A 109 -4.46 -17.33 6.38
N LYS A 110 -4.48 -16.88 7.65
CA LYS A 110 -4.64 -17.81 8.78
C LYS A 110 -6.08 -18.30 8.83
N VAL A 111 -6.32 -19.49 8.32
CA VAL A 111 -7.64 -20.12 8.31
C VAL A 111 -7.88 -20.82 9.64
N THR A 112 -9.05 -20.63 10.24
CA THR A 112 -9.51 -21.48 11.32
C THR A 112 -9.81 -22.87 10.73
N PRO A 113 -9.22 -23.98 11.24
CA PRO A 113 -9.46 -25.31 10.70
C PRO A 113 -10.97 -25.62 10.61
N GLY A 114 -11.41 -26.11 9.45
CA GLY A 114 -12.80 -26.52 9.20
C GLY A 114 -13.70 -25.46 8.58
N LYS A 115 -13.27 -24.21 8.45
CA LYS A 115 -14.06 -23.16 7.80
C LYS A 115 -13.41 -22.73 6.48
N VAL A 116 -13.88 -23.28 5.38
CA VAL A 116 -13.49 -22.86 4.03
C VAL A 116 -14.56 -21.92 3.48
N GLU A 117 -14.26 -20.63 3.42
CA GLU A 117 -15.08 -19.66 2.72
C GLU A 117 -14.66 -19.62 1.24
N LYS A 118 -15.62 -19.71 0.33
CA LYS A 118 -15.38 -19.59 -1.10
C LYS A 118 -15.72 -18.17 -1.54
N PHE A 119 -14.76 -17.52 -2.18
CA PHE A 119 -14.94 -16.21 -2.79
C PHE A 119 -14.72 -16.34 -4.30
N ASP A 120 -15.59 -15.72 -5.07
CA ASP A 120 -15.36 -15.57 -6.50
C ASP A 120 -14.47 -14.35 -6.72
N VAL A 121 -13.18 -14.63 -6.91
CA VAL A 121 -12.11 -13.63 -7.06
C VAL A 121 -11.28 -13.85 -8.32
N ASN A 122 -11.67 -14.81 -9.17
CA ASN A 122 -10.96 -15.12 -10.40
C ASN A 122 -11.36 -14.16 -11.54
N TYR A 123 -11.08 -12.88 -11.35
CA TYR A 123 -11.29 -11.84 -12.35
C TYR A 123 -10.22 -10.75 -12.20
N THR A 124 -10.16 -9.85 -13.16
CA THR A 124 -9.30 -8.66 -13.11
C THR A 124 -10.14 -7.39 -13.07
N VAL A 125 -9.56 -6.30 -12.59
CA VAL A 125 -10.16 -4.97 -12.57
C VAL A 125 -9.51 -4.13 -13.67
N PRO A 126 -10.27 -3.53 -14.58
CA PRO A 126 -9.71 -2.66 -15.63
C PRO A 126 -8.85 -1.54 -15.04
N ALA A 127 -7.76 -1.19 -15.73
CA ALA A 127 -6.86 -0.13 -15.27
C ALA A 127 -7.58 1.23 -15.14
N GLU A 128 -7.32 1.95 -14.05
CA GLU A 128 -7.80 3.32 -13.81
C GLU A 128 -6.62 4.21 -13.38
N ILE A 129 -5.63 4.34 -14.25
CA ILE A 129 -4.40 5.10 -13.98
C ILE A 129 -4.64 6.58 -14.29
N ILE A 130 -4.72 7.44 -13.27
CA ILE A 130 -5.02 8.87 -13.40
C ILE A 130 -3.76 9.70 -13.09
N TYR A 131 -2.72 9.45 -13.85
CA TYR A 131 -1.47 10.19 -13.76
C TYR A 131 -1.58 11.55 -14.51
N PRO A 132 -1.00 12.64 -14.03
CA PRO A 132 -0.19 12.80 -12.82
C PRO A 132 -0.97 13.17 -11.56
N LYS A 133 -2.29 13.18 -11.58
CA LYS A 133 -3.13 13.57 -10.44
C LYS A 133 -2.87 12.68 -9.22
N TYR A 134 -2.79 11.37 -9.44
CA TYR A 134 -2.40 10.39 -8.45
C TYR A 134 -1.04 9.80 -8.82
N TYR A 135 -0.15 9.73 -7.84
CA TYR A 135 1.22 9.26 -8.00
C TYR A 135 1.64 8.45 -6.77
N HIS A 136 2.67 7.64 -6.87
CA HIS A 136 3.07 6.69 -5.83
C HIS A 136 3.83 7.34 -4.66
N LYS A 137 3.27 8.41 -4.10
CA LYS A 137 3.81 8.96 -2.84
C LYS A 137 3.63 7.96 -1.69
N ARG A 138 4.38 8.14 -0.62
CA ARG A 138 4.27 7.29 0.57
C ARG A 138 2.85 7.28 1.11
N GLY A 139 2.38 6.08 1.50
CA GLY A 139 1.06 5.87 2.08
C GLY A 139 -0.08 5.70 1.07
N GLN A 140 0.19 5.67 -0.23
CA GLN A 140 -0.84 5.35 -1.22
C GLN A 140 -1.22 3.87 -1.15
N LEU A 141 -2.53 3.61 -1.15
CA LEU A 141 -3.10 2.28 -1.38
C LEU A 141 -3.24 2.09 -2.89
N CYS A 142 -2.62 1.07 -3.43
CA CYS A 142 -2.58 0.78 -4.85
C CYS A 142 -3.00 -0.67 -5.11
N ALA A 143 -3.66 -0.93 -6.25
CA ALA A 143 -3.94 -2.27 -6.71
C ALA A 143 -2.68 -2.91 -7.31
N ALA A 144 -2.45 -4.20 -7.04
CA ALA A 144 -1.35 -4.94 -7.65
C ALA A 144 -1.75 -5.53 -9.00
N ARG A 145 -0.78 -5.72 -9.89
CA ARG A 145 -0.95 -6.34 -11.20
C ARG A 145 0.30 -7.08 -11.65
N GLU A 146 0.16 -7.95 -12.63
CA GLU A 146 1.27 -8.56 -13.34
C GLU A 146 2.00 -7.55 -14.24
N GLY A 147 3.23 -7.87 -14.61
CA GLY A 147 4.06 -7.05 -15.50
C GLY A 147 3.48 -6.89 -16.91
N ASP A 148 3.96 -5.90 -17.65
CA ASP A 148 3.41 -5.57 -18.99
C ASP A 148 3.59 -6.70 -20.02
N ASP A 149 4.61 -7.55 -19.86
CA ASP A 149 4.83 -8.71 -20.74
C ASP A 149 3.71 -9.75 -20.62
N GLU A 150 3.16 -9.92 -19.43
CA GLU A 150 2.07 -10.86 -19.14
C GLU A 150 0.70 -10.17 -19.17
N ASN A 151 0.68 -8.87 -18.92
CA ASN A 151 -0.54 -8.08 -18.77
C ASN A 151 -0.44 -6.71 -19.46
N PRO A 152 -0.46 -6.67 -20.80
CA PRO A 152 -0.35 -5.42 -21.57
C PRO A 152 -1.53 -4.46 -21.35
N THR A 153 -2.66 -4.95 -20.87
CA THR A 153 -3.84 -4.13 -20.54
C THR A 153 -3.72 -3.39 -19.24
N LYS A 154 -2.70 -3.70 -18.41
CA LYS A 154 -2.48 -3.17 -17.08
C LYS A 154 -3.66 -3.40 -16.12
N ALA A 155 -4.52 -4.39 -16.40
CA ALA A 155 -5.61 -4.74 -15.51
C ALA A 155 -5.06 -5.23 -14.16
N SER A 156 -5.70 -4.83 -13.07
CA SER A 156 -5.26 -5.21 -11.73
C SER A 156 -5.79 -6.58 -11.31
N ALA A 157 -5.05 -7.28 -10.46
CA ALA A 157 -5.59 -8.43 -9.74
C ALA A 157 -6.81 -8.01 -8.92
N SER A 158 -7.80 -8.89 -8.82
CA SER A 158 -9.04 -8.59 -8.10
C SER A 158 -8.81 -8.32 -6.61
N THR A 159 -7.81 -8.95 -6.00
CA THR A 159 -7.66 -9.00 -4.55
C THR A 159 -6.40 -8.34 -4.02
N ASP A 160 -5.32 -8.37 -4.80
CA ASP A 160 -4.01 -7.96 -4.32
C ASP A 160 -3.86 -6.44 -4.34
N PHE A 161 -3.41 -5.92 -3.21
CA PHE A 161 -3.12 -4.51 -3.05
C PHE A 161 -1.78 -4.29 -2.36
N TYR A 162 -1.22 -3.12 -2.51
CA TYR A 162 -0.03 -2.73 -1.75
C TYR A 162 -0.17 -1.31 -1.20
N ILE A 163 0.57 -1.04 -0.13
CA ILE A 163 0.71 0.29 0.44
C ILE A 163 2.15 0.72 0.21
N THR A 164 2.32 1.84 -0.46
CA THR A 164 3.64 2.39 -0.77
C THR A 164 4.35 2.88 0.50
N TRP A 165 5.61 2.51 0.66
CA TRP A 165 6.53 3.12 1.62
C TRP A 165 7.55 3.97 0.92
N GLY A 166 8.24 3.40 -0.06
CA GLY A 166 9.22 4.08 -0.89
C GLY A 166 10.44 4.62 -0.15
N ARG A 167 11.15 5.50 -0.82
CA ARG A 167 12.34 6.20 -0.30
C ARG A 167 12.00 7.65 0.02
N ASN A 168 12.75 8.25 0.93
CA ASN A 168 12.86 9.70 1.02
C ASN A 168 13.87 10.18 -0.01
N PHE A 169 13.63 11.31 -0.61
CA PHE A 169 14.52 11.92 -1.58
C PHE A 169 14.96 13.30 -1.08
N SER A 170 16.27 13.56 -1.04
CA SER A 170 16.76 14.92 -1.04
C SER A 170 16.65 15.51 -2.45
N PRO A 171 16.69 16.85 -2.63
CA PRO A 171 16.69 17.47 -3.96
C PRO A 171 17.74 16.86 -4.90
N ARG A 172 18.98 16.71 -4.41
CA ARG A 172 20.08 16.11 -5.18
C ARG A 172 19.85 14.64 -5.56
N GLN A 173 19.20 13.86 -4.67
CA GLN A 173 18.89 12.47 -4.96
C GLN A 173 17.77 12.35 -6.00
N MET A 174 16.80 13.28 -6.00
CA MET A 174 15.73 13.30 -7.00
C MET A 174 16.26 13.73 -8.37
N GLU A 175 17.10 14.76 -8.42
CA GLU A 175 17.81 15.17 -9.64
C GLU A 175 18.62 14.01 -10.23
N TYR A 176 19.45 13.35 -9.40
CA TYR A 176 20.20 12.18 -9.84
C TYR A 176 19.30 11.05 -10.36
N TYR A 177 18.18 10.80 -9.71
CA TYR A 177 17.20 9.80 -10.16
C TYR A 177 16.69 10.13 -11.57
N VAL A 178 16.24 11.36 -11.80
CA VAL A 178 15.70 11.80 -13.10
C VAL A 178 16.78 11.74 -14.20
N GLU A 179 17.98 12.20 -13.91
CA GLU A 179 19.08 12.15 -14.88
C GLU A 179 19.49 10.71 -15.23
N LYS A 180 19.53 9.84 -14.23
CA LYS A 180 19.80 8.42 -14.41
C LYS A 180 18.78 7.77 -15.32
N GLU A 181 17.49 7.97 -15.05
CA GLU A 181 16.39 7.43 -15.87
C GLU A 181 16.44 7.95 -17.32
N LYS A 182 16.77 9.23 -17.52
CA LYS A 182 16.97 9.80 -18.86
C LYS A 182 18.12 9.16 -19.61
N ARG A 183 19.24 8.92 -18.93
CA ARG A 183 20.47 8.38 -19.55
C ARG A 183 20.36 6.89 -19.88
N GLU A 184 19.73 6.10 -19.01
CA GLU A 184 19.66 4.65 -19.14
C GLU A 184 18.47 4.18 -20.00
N GLY A 185 17.68 5.12 -20.56
CA GLY A 185 16.38 4.81 -21.14
C GLY A 185 15.42 4.44 -20.03
N ALA A 186 14.42 5.28 -19.79
CA ALA A 186 13.55 5.17 -18.62
C ALA A 186 13.05 3.73 -18.39
N LYS A 187 13.44 3.14 -17.27
CA LYS A 187 12.84 1.90 -16.74
C LYS A 187 11.51 2.19 -16.06
N SER A 188 11.27 3.47 -15.78
CA SER A 188 10.02 3.99 -15.23
C SER A 188 9.01 4.20 -16.33
N TYR A 189 7.74 4.02 -16.03
CA TYR A 189 6.63 4.28 -16.96
C TYR A 189 6.48 5.77 -17.30
N ALA A 190 6.90 6.64 -16.40
CA ALA A 190 6.95 8.08 -16.62
C ALA A 190 8.08 8.72 -15.82
N LEU A 191 8.67 9.79 -16.36
CA LEU A 191 9.57 10.64 -15.59
C LEU A 191 8.76 11.64 -14.77
N PRO A 192 9.05 11.84 -13.48
CA PRO A 192 8.32 12.78 -12.66
C PRO A 192 8.56 14.23 -13.14
N SER A 193 7.47 14.97 -13.37
CA SER A 193 7.51 16.41 -13.60
C SER A 193 8.14 17.14 -12.41
N GLU A 194 8.54 18.40 -12.57
CA GLU A 194 9.09 19.21 -11.47
C GLU A 194 8.17 19.24 -10.24
N GLN A 195 6.85 19.34 -10.45
CA GLN A 195 5.87 19.27 -9.37
C GLN A 195 5.92 17.93 -8.64
N LEU A 196 5.94 16.82 -9.37
CA LEU A 196 6.02 15.49 -8.76
C LEU A 196 7.35 15.26 -8.06
N GLN A 197 8.45 15.81 -8.58
CA GLN A 197 9.75 15.78 -7.90
C GLN A 197 9.65 16.45 -6.52
N GLN A 198 8.99 17.61 -6.41
CA GLN A 198 8.74 18.26 -5.11
C GLN A 198 7.87 17.40 -4.20
N GLY A 199 6.85 16.72 -4.75
CA GLY A 199 6.02 15.78 -4.02
C GLY A 199 6.85 14.63 -3.42
N TYR A 200 7.75 14.04 -4.21
CA TYR A 200 8.63 12.98 -3.74
C TYR A 200 9.69 13.43 -2.74
N ILE A 201 10.19 14.65 -2.87
CA ILE A 201 11.11 15.25 -1.90
C ILE A 201 10.40 15.45 -0.56
N LYS A 202 9.15 15.93 -0.58
CA LYS A 202 8.36 16.17 0.63
C LYS A 202 7.87 14.87 1.27
N HIS A 203 7.25 13.98 0.51
CA HIS A 203 6.52 12.84 1.06
C HIS A 203 7.31 11.52 0.96
N GLY A 204 8.29 11.44 0.09
CA GLY A 204 8.88 10.17 -0.31
C GLY A 204 7.95 9.36 -1.22
N GLY A 205 8.38 8.15 -1.61
CA GLY A 205 7.54 7.27 -2.44
C GLY A 205 8.32 6.43 -3.45
N VAL A 206 7.63 6.04 -4.53
CA VAL A 206 8.08 5.03 -5.50
C VAL A 206 7.87 5.53 -6.94
N PRO A 207 8.65 6.52 -7.41
CA PRO A 207 8.39 7.22 -8.68
C PRO A 207 8.45 6.31 -9.92
N HIS A 208 9.16 5.19 -9.88
CA HIS A 208 9.25 4.30 -11.05
C HIS A 208 7.95 3.53 -11.35
N LEU A 209 6.95 3.56 -10.48
CA LEU A 209 5.64 2.94 -10.71
C LEU A 209 4.63 3.90 -11.34
N ASP A 210 4.92 5.21 -11.34
CA ASP A 210 3.99 6.22 -11.85
C ASP A 210 3.62 5.98 -13.31
N ASN A 211 2.33 6.16 -13.63
CA ASN A 211 1.73 5.90 -14.95
C ASN A 211 1.77 4.43 -15.40
N GLY A 212 2.20 3.54 -14.52
CA GLY A 212 2.24 2.10 -14.81
C GLY A 212 1.28 1.28 -13.95
N TYR A 213 0.96 1.81 -12.79
CA TYR A 213 0.15 1.15 -11.78
C TYR A 213 -0.91 2.08 -11.23
#